data_47172b783dbf85626232c505301d7875
#
_entry.id   47172b783dbf85626232c505301d7875
#
_cell.length_a   1.000
_cell.length_b   1.000
_cell.length_c   1.000
_cell.angle_alpha   90.00
_cell.angle_beta   90.00
_cell.angle_gamma   90.00
#
_symmetry.space_group_name_H-M   'P 1'
#
loop_
_entity.id
_entity.type
_entity.pdbx_description
1 polymer ?
#
loop_
_entity_poly.entity_id
_entity_poly.type
_entity_poly.pdbx_seq_one_letter_code
_entity_poly.pdbx_strand_id
1 'polypeptide(L)'
;SDDESAVMEAAAAVVRLANLRNGEGFTAVSPDARKKFWLDRARTAAIAKHTNAFKINEDVVIPLDRLGDYSEGIERINIELSLKNKLRLADALSSFFSGPLVIDEDDEKISPDELIGSRRQEALDLVARVTATWRDYLDQLDRHFPALQSHVVRASWKKELRGPLHEIFSGRMFVKLLQKVDAIHKEVLHSRVFVAL
;
A
#
# COMPACT_ATOMS: atom_id res chain seq x y z
N SER A 1 -26.36 13.12 -27.85
CA SER A 1 -27.30 12.72 -28.91
C SER A 1 -28.72 13.18 -28.50
N ASP A 2 -29.44 13.81 -29.38
CA ASP A 2 -30.82 14.24 -29.18
C ASP A 2 -31.83 13.11 -29.48
N ASP A 3 -31.30 11.94 -29.87
CA ASP A 3 -32.06 10.71 -30.10
C ASP A 3 -32.13 9.87 -28.82
N GLU A 4 -33.26 9.90 -28.15
CA GLU A 4 -33.53 9.19 -26.91
C GLU A 4 -33.41 7.66 -27.09
N SER A 5 -33.86 7.13 -28.24
CA SER A 5 -33.78 5.70 -28.57
C SER A 5 -32.32 5.22 -28.65
N ALA A 6 -31.47 5.97 -29.35
CA ALA A 6 -30.05 5.66 -29.48
C ALA A 6 -29.32 5.74 -28.13
N VAL A 7 -29.68 6.69 -27.27
CA VAL A 7 -29.13 6.80 -25.90
C VAL A 7 -29.55 5.61 -25.03
N MET A 8 -30.79 5.19 -25.11
CA MET A 8 -31.30 4.03 -24.36
C MET A 8 -30.65 2.72 -24.81
N GLU A 9 -30.45 2.54 -26.11
CA GLU A 9 -29.76 1.39 -26.66
C GLU A 9 -28.31 1.31 -26.23
N ALA A 10 -27.58 2.43 -26.29
CA ALA A 10 -26.21 2.53 -25.80
C ALA A 10 -26.11 2.25 -24.30
N ALA A 11 -27.01 2.81 -23.49
CA ALA A 11 -27.05 2.55 -22.05
C ALA A 11 -27.29 1.06 -21.74
N ALA A 12 -28.23 0.41 -22.47
CA ALA A 12 -28.49 -1.02 -22.33
C ALA A 12 -27.28 -1.88 -22.72
N ALA A 13 -26.53 -1.46 -23.75
CA ALA A 13 -25.29 -2.14 -24.15
C ALA A 13 -24.21 -2.04 -23.05
N VAL A 14 -24.04 -0.89 -22.44
CA VAL A 14 -23.09 -0.68 -21.33
C VAL A 14 -23.48 -1.56 -20.12
N VAL A 15 -24.74 -1.61 -19.75
CA VAL A 15 -25.22 -2.45 -18.63
C VAL A 15 -24.95 -3.95 -18.94
N ARG A 16 -25.25 -4.41 -20.16
CA ARG A 16 -24.94 -5.80 -20.56
C ARG A 16 -23.44 -6.12 -20.44
N LEU A 17 -22.59 -5.21 -20.90
CA LEU A 17 -21.13 -5.39 -20.82
C LEU A 17 -20.61 -5.42 -19.37
N ALA A 18 -21.17 -4.60 -18.49
CA ALA A 18 -20.86 -4.62 -17.07
C ALA A 18 -21.24 -5.96 -16.42
N ASN A 19 -22.47 -6.41 -16.66
CA ASN A 19 -22.96 -7.68 -16.11
C ASN A 19 -22.18 -8.91 -16.61
N LEU A 20 -21.76 -8.91 -17.89
CA LEU A 20 -20.89 -9.97 -18.44
C LEU A 20 -19.50 -10.02 -17.79
N ARG A 21 -19.07 -8.98 -17.10
CA ARG A 21 -17.79 -8.88 -16.40
C ARG A 21 -17.92 -8.93 -14.88
N ASN A 22 -19.00 -9.55 -14.38
CA ASN A 22 -19.32 -9.66 -12.94
C ASN A 22 -19.52 -8.28 -12.25
N GLY A 23 -19.85 -7.26 -13.02
CA GLY A 23 -20.26 -5.96 -12.49
C GLY A 23 -21.79 -5.86 -12.43
N GLU A 24 -22.31 -4.94 -11.64
CA GLU A 24 -23.70 -4.56 -11.64
C GLU A 24 -23.88 -3.24 -12.37
N GLY A 25 -24.81 -3.20 -13.33
CA GLY A 25 -25.14 -1.98 -14.06
C GLY A 25 -26.63 -1.75 -14.07
N PHE A 26 -27.03 -0.49 -13.87
CA PHE A 26 -28.40 -0.05 -14.02
C PHE A 26 -28.47 1.37 -14.59
N THR A 27 -29.57 1.68 -15.26
CA THR A 27 -29.78 2.99 -15.89
C THR A 27 -30.66 3.89 -15.04
N ALA A 28 -30.16 5.07 -14.66
CA ALA A 28 -30.94 6.07 -13.95
C ALA A 28 -31.80 6.86 -14.93
N VAL A 29 -33.00 6.41 -15.18
CA VAL A 29 -33.93 7.03 -16.15
C VAL A 29 -34.55 8.31 -15.62
N SER A 30 -34.95 8.34 -14.33
CA SER A 30 -35.63 9.51 -13.74
C SER A 30 -34.65 10.58 -13.27
N PRO A 31 -35.04 11.87 -13.28
CA PRO A 31 -34.24 12.95 -12.70
C PRO A 31 -33.87 12.72 -11.24
N ASP A 32 -34.78 12.15 -10.45
CA ASP A 32 -34.54 11.86 -9.02
C ASP A 32 -33.53 10.75 -8.82
N ALA A 33 -33.59 9.70 -9.62
CA ALA A 33 -32.57 8.66 -9.60
C ALA A 33 -31.18 9.24 -9.96
N ARG A 34 -31.07 10.05 -11.01
CA ARG A 34 -29.84 10.73 -11.39
C ARG A 34 -29.30 11.63 -10.28
N LYS A 35 -30.20 12.43 -9.64
CA LYS A 35 -29.81 13.30 -8.52
C LYS A 35 -29.25 12.50 -7.34
N LYS A 36 -29.83 11.34 -7.03
CA LYS A 36 -29.34 10.44 -5.97
C LYS A 36 -27.90 9.95 -6.27
N PHE A 37 -27.64 9.49 -7.49
CA PHE A 37 -26.28 9.04 -7.88
C PHE A 37 -25.24 10.17 -7.83
N TRP A 38 -25.60 11.37 -8.28
CA TRP A 38 -24.73 12.53 -8.17
C TRP A 38 -24.45 12.91 -6.72
N LEU A 39 -25.43 12.78 -5.84
CA LEU A 39 -25.27 13.02 -4.42
C LEU A 39 -24.33 11.98 -3.78
N ASP A 40 -24.49 10.71 -4.13
CA ASP A 40 -23.63 9.64 -3.63
C ASP A 40 -22.19 9.81 -4.14
N ARG A 41 -21.99 10.20 -5.40
CA ARG A 41 -20.68 10.55 -5.96
C ARG A 41 -20.04 11.73 -5.21
N ALA A 42 -20.81 12.78 -4.89
CA ALA A 42 -20.30 13.92 -4.13
C ALA A 42 -19.86 13.52 -2.72
N ARG A 43 -20.50 12.52 -2.11
CA ARG A 43 -20.16 11.98 -0.79
C ARG A 43 -18.92 11.09 -0.81
N THR A 44 -18.45 10.63 -1.98
CA THR A 44 -17.25 9.76 -2.08
C THR A 44 -16.01 10.45 -1.51
N ALA A 45 -15.92 11.78 -1.57
CA ALA A 45 -14.85 12.54 -0.92
C ALA A 45 -14.86 12.41 0.62
N ALA A 46 -16.04 12.18 1.24
CA ALA A 46 -16.16 11.97 2.68
C ALA A 46 -15.68 10.58 3.12
N ILE A 47 -15.75 9.57 2.24
CA ILE A 47 -15.26 8.22 2.51
C ILE A 47 -13.75 8.22 2.72
N ALA A 48 -13.00 9.01 1.95
CA ALA A 48 -11.56 9.16 2.10
C ALA A 48 -11.17 9.64 3.51
N LYS A 49 -11.99 10.49 4.14
CA LYS A 49 -11.78 10.99 5.50
C LYS A 49 -11.91 9.90 6.58
N HIS A 50 -12.75 8.89 6.34
CA HIS A 50 -12.99 7.79 7.29
C HIS A 50 -12.10 6.55 7.05
N THR A 51 -11.54 6.40 5.85
CA THR A 51 -10.75 5.21 5.46
C THR A 51 -9.25 5.45 5.44
N ASN A 52 -8.76 6.66 5.80
CA ASN A 52 -7.36 7.07 5.61
C ASN A 52 -6.86 6.89 4.15
N ALA A 53 -7.77 6.80 3.20
CA ALA A 53 -7.43 6.73 1.79
C ALA A 53 -7.24 8.15 1.23
N PHE A 54 -6.08 8.42 0.67
CA PHE A 54 -5.87 9.64 -0.09
C PHE A 54 -6.53 9.49 -1.46
N LYS A 55 -7.54 10.33 -1.72
CA LYS A 55 -8.09 10.47 -3.07
C LYS A 55 -7.27 11.52 -3.81
N ILE A 56 -6.45 11.08 -4.73
CA ILE A 56 -5.84 11.96 -5.73
C ILE A 56 -6.85 12.07 -6.86
N ASN A 57 -7.35 13.28 -7.11
CA ASN A 57 -8.17 13.55 -8.29
C ASN A 57 -7.22 13.65 -9.49
N GLU A 58 -7.17 12.59 -10.26
CA GLU A 58 -6.44 12.56 -11.53
C GLU A 58 -7.39 12.95 -12.66
N ASP A 59 -7.80 14.20 -12.68
CA ASP A 59 -8.61 14.75 -13.79
C ASP A 59 -7.72 15.01 -14.99
N VAL A 60 -7.23 13.95 -15.62
CA VAL A 60 -6.42 14.02 -16.84
C VAL A 60 -7.23 13.51 -18.03
N VAL A 61 -7.09 14.16 -19.17
CA VAL A 61 -7.68 13.72 -20.42
C VAL A 61 -6.63 12.91 -21.17
N ILE A 62 -6.86 11.59 -21.27
CA ILE A 62 -5.98 10.67 -21.97
C ILE A 62 -6.70 10.18 -23.23
N PRO A 63 -6.09 10.25 -24.42
CA PRO A 63 -6.59 9.59 -25.61
C PRO A 63 -6.82 8.09 -25.36
N LEU A 64 -7.93 7.55 -25.84
CA LEU A 64 -8.31 6.15 -25.54
C LEU A 64 -7.27 5.12 -25.98
N ASP A 65 -6.60 5.38 -27.11
CA ASP A 65 -5.50 4.56 -27.62
C ASP A 65 -4.23 4.60 -26.74
N ARG A 66 -4.08 5.63 -25.88
CA ARG A 66 -2.95 5.80 -24.97
C ARG A 66 -3.28 5.43 -23.51
N LEU A 67 -4.51 5.02 -23.24
CA LEU A 67 -4.94 4.72 -21.86
C LEU A 67 -4.17 3.56 -21.24
N GLY A 68 -3.79 2.56 -22.05
CA GLY A 68 -2.94 1.44 -21.59
C GLY A 68 -1.57 1.91 -21.13
N ASP A 69 -0.88 2.70 -21.95
CA ASP A 69 0.45 3.27 -21.65
C ASP A 69 0.39 4.14 -20.40
N TYR A 70 -0.67 4.94 -20.26
CA TYR A 70 -0.88 5.77 -19.07
C TYR A 70 -1.03 4.93 -17.80
N SER A 71 -1.88 3.90 -17.83
CA SER A 71 -2.11 3.02 -16.69
C SER A 71 -0.84 2.29 -16.25
N GLU A 72 -0.08 1.77 -17.22
CA GLU A 72 1.19 1.12 -16.96
C GLU A 72 2.24 2.10 -16.38
N GLY A 73 2.30 3.31 -16.92
CA GLY A 73 3.18 4.38 -16.41
C GLY A 73 2.87 4.76 -14.97
N ILE A 74 1.60 4.92 -14.62
CA ILE A 74 1.17 5.21 -13.24
C ILE A 74 1.51 4.06 -12.31
N GLU A 75 1.23 2.82 -12.70
CA GLU A 75 1.55 1.65 -11.88
C GLU A 75 3.06 1.53 -11.65
N ARG A 76 3.87 1.80 -12.67
CA ARG A 76 5.33 1.83 -12.54
C ARG A 76 5.80 2.86 -11.51
N ILE A 77 5.28 4.08 -11.57
CA ILE A 77 5.58 5.14 -10.61
C ILE A 77 5.19 4.71 -9.20
N ASN A 78 4.03 4.09 -9.04
CA ASN A 78 3.53 3.60 -7.77
C ASN A 78 4.45 2.54 -7.16
N ILE A 79 4.86 1.56 -7.95
CA ILE A 79 5.79 0.50 -7.52
C ILE A 79 7.14 1.11 -7.11
N GLU A 80 7.69 2.00 -7.93
CA GLU A 80 8.97 2.67 -7.67
C GLU A 80 8.93 3.47 -6.36
N LEU A 81 7.91 4.31 -6.17
CA LEU A 81 7.74 5.11 -4.95
C LEU A 81 7.52 4.23 -3.72
N SER A 82 6.76 3.15 -3.86
CA SER A 82 6.53 2.18 -2.79
C SER A 82 7.83 1.51 -2.36
N LEU A 83 8.66 1.05 -3.30
CA LEU A 83 9.97 0.46 -3.02
C LEU A 83 10.90 1.47 -2.34
N LYS A 84 10.99 2.71 -2.83
CA LYS A 84 11.78 3.78 -2.22
C LYS A 84 11.36 4.05 -0.76
N ASN A 85 10.06 4.06 -0.49
CA ASN A 85 9.55 4.25 0.87
C ASN A 85 9.88 3.05 1.77
N LYS A 86 9.77 1.83 1.28
CA LYS A 86 10.11 0.62 2.02
C LYS A 86 11.60 0.51 2.32
N LEU A 87 12.46 0.93 1.40
CA LEU A 87 13.90 1.00 1.65
C LEU A 87 14.24 1.98 2.78
N ARG A 88 13.61 3.16 2.81
CA ARG A 88 13.76 4.10 3.93
C ARG A 88 13.29 3.52 5.27
N LEU A 89 12.20 2.75 5.24
CA LEU A 89 11.75 2.04 6.44
C LEU A 89 12.78 1.00 6.89
N ALA A 90 13.34 0.24 5.97
CA ALA A 90 14.37 -0.74 6.28
C ALA A 90 15.64 -0.08 6.84
N ASP A 91 16.05 1.08 6.30
CA ASP A 91 17.18 1.86 6.83
C ASP A 91 16.91 2.36 8.26
N ALA A 92 15.68 2.85 8.53
CA ALA A 92 15.27 3.29 9.87
C ALA A 92 15.25 2.11 10.87
N LEU A 93 14.79 0.93 10.45
CA LEU A 93 14.81 -0.26 11.28
C LEU A 93 16.24 -0.78 11.52
N SER A 94 17.10 -0.75 10.51
CA SER A 94 18.51 -1.08 10.67
C SER A 94 19.19 -0.17 11.70
N SER A 95 18.94 1.13 11.62
CA SER A 95 19.45 2.11 12.59
C SER A 95 18.90 1.86 13.99
N PHE A 96 17.61 1.53 14.11
CA PHE A 96 16.96 1.21 15.38
C PHE A 96 17.59 -0.03 16.03
N PHE A 97 17.75 -1.13 15.30
CA PHE A 97 18.32 -2.36 15.85
C PHE A 97 19.84 -2.27 16.08
N SER A 98 20.55 -1.35 15.42
CA SER A 98 21.96 -1.09 15.67
C SER A 98 22.20 -0.20 16.91
N GLY A 99 21.17 0.52 17.36
CA GLY A 99 21.24 1.39 18.52
C GLY A 99 20.95 0.69 19.86
N PRO A 100 20.93 1.43 20.97
CA PRO A 100 20.53 0.91 22.26
C PRO A 100 19.04 0.54 22.24
N LEU A 101 18.71 -0.71 22.56
CA LEU A 101 17.34 -1.19 22.63
C LEU A 101 16.86 -1.17 24.09
N VAL A 102 15.73 -0.50 24.33
CA VAL A 102 15.05 -0.47 25.64
C VAL A 102 13.89 -1.46 25.59
N ILE A 103 13.91 -2.47 26.46
CA ILE A 103 12.89 -3.53 26.51
C ILE A 103 11.81 -3.17 27.52
N ASP A 104 12.20 -2.83 28.76
CA ASP A 104 11.33 -2.34 29.80
C ASP A 104 12.08 -1.40 30.77
N GLU A 105 11.43 -0.33 31.24
CA GLU A 105 12.03 0.62 32.17
C GLU A 105 12.00 0.14 33.62
N ASP A 106 11.19 -0.90 33.91
CA ASP A 106 10.96 -1.36 35.29
C ASP A 106 11.84 -2.56 35.74
N ASP A 107 12.63 -3.16 34.84
CA ASP A 107 13.46 -4.31 35.18
C ASP A 107 14.96 -3.93 35.24
N GLU A 108 15.36 -3.32 36.35
CA GLU A 108 16.77 -2.96 36.63
C GLU A 108 17.74 -4.16 36.81
N LYS A 109 17.21 -5.41 36.75
CA LYS A 109 17.98 -6.60 37.16
C LYS A 109 18.62 -7.39 36.03
N ILE A 110 18.20 -7.20 34.78
CA ILE A 110 18.75 -7.93 33.62
C ILE A 110 19.14 -6.95 32.55
N SER A 111 20.39 -7.06 32.03
CA SER A 111 20.82 -6.17 30.95
C SER A 111 19.98 -6.40 29.70
N PRO A 112 19.51 -5.33 29.00
CA PRO A 112 18.77 -5.50 27.76
C PRO A 112 19.49 -6.38 26.74
N ASP A 113 20.80 -6.35 26.69
CA ASP A 113 21.60 -7.15 25.76
C ASP A 113 21.58 -8.66 26.08
N GLU A 114 21.46 -9.03 27.37
CA GLU A 114 21.29 -10.45 27.76
C GLU A 114 19.92 -10.99 27.37
N LEU A 115 18.85 -10.18 27.53
CA LEU A 115 17.49 -10.56 27.15
C LEU A 115 17.32 -10.67 25.63
N ILE A 116 17.95 -9.75 24.88
CA ILE A 116 17.88 -9.72 23.42
C ILE A 116 18.72 -10.85 22.81
N GLY A 117 19.89 -11.12 23.37
CA GLY A 117 20.79 -12.19 22.90
C GLY A 117 21.05 -12.13 21.40
N SER A 118 20.93 -13.27 20.72
CA SER A 118 21.12 -13.38 19.24
C SER A 118 20.02 -12.72 18.42
N ARG A 119 18.86 -12.39 19.02
CA ARG A 119 17.68 -11.84 18.30
C ARG A 119 17.96 -10.50 17.62
N ARG A 120 18.86 -9.68 18.20
CA ARG A 120 19.31 -8.44 17.56
C ARG A 120 19.97 -8.73 16.22
N GLN A 121 20.89 -9.69 16.20
CA GLN A 121 21.61 -10.05 14.96
C GLN A 121 20.65 -10.68 13.95
N GLU A 122 19.74 -11.55 14.41
CA GLU A 122 18.72 -12.14 13.55
C GLU A 122 17.81 -11.07 12.90
N ALA A 123 17.44 -10.03 13.66
CA ALA A 123 16.65 -8.90 13.13
C ALA A 123 17.44 -8.07 12.11
N LEU A 124 18.71 -7.77 12.39
CA LEU A 124 19.60 -7.05 11.46
C LEU A 124 19.81 -7.85 10.16
N ASP A 125 20.06 -9.15 10.27
CA ASP A 125 20.22 -10.04 9.12
C ASP A 125 18.93 -10.11 8.28
N LEU A 126 17.77 -10.18 8.93
CA LEU A 126 16.48 -10.12 8.25
C LEU A 126 16.30 -8.81 7.49
N VAL A 127 16.53 -7.67 8.17
CA VAL A 127 16.41 -6.35 7.55
C VAL A 127 17.37 -6.22 6.38
N ALA A 128 18.62 -6.67 6.51
CA ALA A 128 19.62 -6.61 5.46
C ALA A 128 19.21 -7.44 4.22
N ARG A 129 18.72 -8.68 4.43
CA ARG A 129 18.22 -9.52 3.32
C ARG A 129 17.06 -8.89 2.58
N VAL A 130 16.07 -8.38 3.32
CA VAL A 130 14.90 -7.75 2.72
C VAL A 130 15.28 -6.45 1.99
N THR A 131 16.20 -5.66 2.57
CA THR A 131 16.74 -4.47 1.92
C THR A 131 17.42 -4.81 0.59
N ALA A 132 18.24 -5.85 0.56
CA ALA A 132 18.92 -6.29 -0.66
C ALA A 132 17.91 -6.71 -1.74
N THR A 133 16.86 -7.45 -1.37
CA THR A 133 15.78 -7.86 -2.28
C THR A 133 15.02 -6.65 -2.83
N TRP A 134 14.60 -5.72 -1.96
CA TRP A 134 13.85 -4.54 -2.41
C TRP A 134 14.69 -3.57 -3.24
N ARG A 135 16.01 -3.51 -2.97
CA ARG A 135 16.95 -2.74 -3.77
C ARG A 135 17.11 -3.36 -5.16
N ASP A 136 17.25 -4.68 -5.25
CA ASP A 136 17.31 -5.39 -6.53
C ASP A 136 16.02 -5.15 -7.37
N TYR A 137 14.84 -5.18 -6.72
CA TYR A 137 13.59 -4.84 -7.40
C TYR A 137 13.57 -3.41 -7.93
N LEU A 138 14.13 -2.45 -7.19
CA LEU A 138 14.19 -1.06 -7.61
C LEU A 138 15.22 -0.83 -8.71
N ASP A 139 16.42 -1.39 -8.56
CA ASP A 139 17.55 -1.21 -9.48
C ASP A 139 17.31 -1.93 -10.81
N GLN A 140 16.56 -3.04 -10.79
CA GLN A 140 16.18 -3.82 -11.96
C GLN A 140 14.66 -3.77 -12.21
N LEU A 141 14.05 -2.59 -12.01
CA LEU A 141 12.60 -2.45 -12.06
C LEU A 141 12.00 -2.94 -13.38
N ASP A 142 12.64 -2.69 -14.52
CA ASP A 142 12.17 -3.15 -15.83
C ASP A 142 12.02 -4.67 -15.89
N ARG A 143 12.95 -5.39 -15.28
CA ARG A 143 12.93 -6.85 -15.24
C ARG A 143 11.86 -7.40 -14.31
N HIS A 144 11.66 -6.73 -13.15
CA HIS A 144 10.76 -7.20 -12.11
C HIS A 144 9.33 -6.66 -12.26
N PHE A 145 9.13 -5.61 -13.08
CA PHE A 145 7.85 -4.92 -13.20
C PHE A 145 6.66 -5.84 -13.51
N PRO A 146 6.71 -6.78 -14.48
CA PRO A 146 5.57 -7.65 -14.77
C PRO A 146 5.17 -8.52 -13.56
N ALA A 147 6.14 -8.99 -12.78
CA ALA A 147 5.88 -9.80 -11.59
C ALA A 147 5.35 -8.95 -10.43
N LEU A 148 5.87 -7.76 -10.23
CA LEU A 148 5.42 -6.81 -9.21
C LEU A 148 4.02 -6.29 -9.52
N GLN A 149 3.71 -5.97 -10.78
CA GLN A 149 2.41 -5.55 -11.24
C GLN A 149 1.35 -6.65 -11.08
N SER A 150 1.70 -7.89 -11.37
CA SER A 150 0.80 -9.05 -11.21
C SER A 150 0.66 -9.54 -9.76
N HIS A 151 1.31 -8.90 -8.81
CA HIS A 151 1.36 -9.33 -7.41
C HIS A 151 1.96 -10.74 -7.18
N VAL A 152 2.66 -11.30 -8.13
CA VAL A 152 3.38 -12.58 -7.96
C VAL A 152 4.55 -12.40 -6.99
N VAL A 153 5.29 -11.30 -7.14
CA VAL A 153 6.36 -10.89 -6.22
C VAL A 153 5.87 -9.67 -5.43
N ARG A 154 5.82 -9.78 -4.11
CA ARG A 154 5.33 -8.70 -3.25
C ARG A 154 6.45 -8.16 -2.38
N ALA A 155 6.79 -6.90 -2.57
CA ALA A 155 7.54 -6.12 -1.61
C ALA A 155 6.60 -5.73 -0.43
N SER A 156 6.31 -6.66 0.45
CA SER A 156 5.31 -6.48 1.51
C SER A 156 5.96 -6.28 2.87
N TRP A 157 5.84 -5.07 3.43
CA TRP A 157 6.22 -4.78 4.81
C TRP A 157 5.69 -5.81 5.81
N LYS A 158 4.39 -6.14 5.73
CA LYS A 158 3.75 -7.06 6.69
C LYS A 158 4.31 -8.47 6.61
N LYS A 159 4.55 -8.97 5.40
CA LYS A 159 5.02 -10.35 5.17
C LYS A 159 6.52 -10.50 5.37
N GLU A 160 7.29 -9.55 4.89
CA GLU A 160 8.75 -9.71 4.74
C GLU A 160 9.54 -9.16 5.92
N LEU A 161 8.98 -8.18 6.64
CA LEU A 161 9.63 -7.60 7.82
C LEU A 161 8.79 -7.72 9.08
N ARG A 162 7.57 -7.14 9.10
CA ARG A 162 6.78 -7.07 10.34
C ARG A 162 6.50 -8.44 10.94
N GLY A 163 5.99 -9.37 10.16
CA GLY A 163 5.67 -10.73 10.61
C GLY A 163 6.90 -11.44 11.19
N PRO A 164 7.99 -11.59 10.42
CA PRO A 164 9.21 -12.21 10.92
C PRO A 164 9.85 -11.49 12.13
N LEU A 165 9.82 -10.15 12.20
CA LEU A 165 10.26 -9.43 13.39
C LEU A 165 9.42 -9.76 14.63
N HIS A 166 8.10 -9.92 14.48
CA HIS A 166 7.22 -10.36 15.56
C HIS A 166 7.47 -11.81 15.98
N GLU A 167 7.99 -12.66 15.10
CA GLU A 167 8.41 -14.02 15.44
C GLU A 167 9.74 -14.01 16.20
N ILE A 168 10.73 -13.24 15.74
CA ILE A 168 12.04 -13.07 16.40
C ILE A 168 11.84 -12.54 17.83
N PHE A 169 11.02 -11.50 18.00
CA PHE A 169 10.72 -10.86 19.28
C PHE A 169 9.38 -11.31 19.86
N SER A 170 9.14 -12.61 19.86
CA SER A 170 7.94 -13.17 20.50
C SER A 170 8.03 -13.11 22.02
N GLY A 171 6.90 -12.76 22.68
CA GLY A 171 6.79 -12.73 24.13
C GLY A 171 6.46 -11.35 24.70
N ARG A 172 5.90 -11.36 25.94
CA ARG A 172 5.40 -10.14 26.60
C ARG A 172 6.47 -9.06 26.82
N MET A 173 7.71 -9.49 27.10
CA MET A 173 8.82 -8.58 27.34
C MET A 173 9.18 -7.71 26.12
N PHE A 174 8.88 -8.16 24.90
CA PHE A 174 9.20 -7.43 23.67
C PHE A 174 8.06 -6.58 23.13
N VAL A 175 6.92 -6.48 23.82
CA VAL A 175 5.76 -5.72 23.34
C VAL A 175 6.11 -4.24 23.08
N LYS A 176 6.84 -3.60 24.00
CA LYS A 176 7.26 -2.21 23.84
C LYS A 176 8.22 -2.03 22.65
N LEU A 177 9.15 -2.98 22.44
CA LEU A 177 10.07 -2.98 21.30
C LEU A 177 9.30 -3.09 19.97
N LEU A 178 8.34 -4.00 19.88
CA LEU A 178 7.51 -4.19 18.70
C LEU A 178 6.58 -2.99 18.45
N GLN A 179 6.08 -2.33 19.50
CA GLN A 179 5.35 -1.07 19.38
C GLN A 179 6.23 0.03 18.78
N LYS A 180 7.53 0.11 19.14
CA LYS A 180 8.47 1.05 18.53
C LYS A 180 8.73 0.72 17.05
N VAL A 181 8.85 -0.56 16.69
CA VAL A 181 8.93 -0.99 15.28
C VAL A 181 7.70 -0.53 14.48
N ASP A 182 6.50 -0.71 15.03
CA ASP A 182 5.25 -0.25 14.39
C ASP A 182 5.17 1.30 14.36
N ALA A 183 5.73 2.00 15.36
CA ALA A 183 5.80 3.46 15.37
C ALA A 183 6.75 3.99 14.30
N ILE A 184 7.94 3.41 14.14
CA ILE A 184 8.89 3.74 13.07
C ILE A 184 8.22 3.58 11.69
N HIS A 185 7.49 2.49 11.49
CA HIS A 185 6.72 2.30 10.27
C HIS A 185 5.74 3.45 10.03
N LYS A 186 4.97 3.84 11.05
CA LYS A 186 4.03 4.97 10.93
C LYS A 186 4.75 6.29 10.64
N GLU A 187 5.82 6.60 11.36
CA GLU A 187 6.56 7.84 11.23
C GLU A 187 7.18 7.99 9.84
N VAL A 188 7.90 6.96 9.37
CA VAL A 188 8.53 6.97 8.05
C VAL A 188 7.51 7.10 6.93
N LEU A 189 6.31 6.56 7.15
CA LEU A 189 5.32 6.49 6.12
C LEU A 189 4.23 7.58 6.21
N HIS A 190 3.90 8.13 7.38
CA HIS A 190 2.87 9.16 7.55
C HIS A 190 3.23 10.53 6.96
N SER A 191 4.49 10.81 6.77
CA SER A 191 4.95 12.08 6.18
C SER A 191 4.82 12.15 4.66
N ARG A 192 4.23 11.13 4.01
CA ARG A 192 4.29 10.98 2.55
C ARG A 192 2.99 10.46 1.97
N VAL A 193 2.66 10.95 0.79
CA VAL A 193 1.55 10.43 -0.02
C VAL A 193 1.81 8.95 -0.29
N PHE A 194 0.94 8.09 0.26
CA PHE A 194 0.93 6.67 -0.05
C PHE A 194 0.11 6.44 -1.29
N VAL A 195 0.73 5.85 -2.26
CA VAL A 195 0.03 5.00 -3.18
C VAL A 195 0.10 3.60 -2.59
N ALA A 196 -1.04 3.10 -2.10
CA ALA A 196 -1.12 1.77 -1.55
C ALA A 196 -0.94 0.75 -2.68
N LEU A 197 0.07 -0.05 -2.58
CA LEU A 197 0.15 -1.33 -3.29
C LEU A 197 -0.47 -2.43 -2.44
#